data_dfd5d0db8acd0c0b132f0386fc63f033
#
_entry.id   dfd5d0db8acd0c0b132f0386fc63f033
#
_cell.length_a   1.000
_cell.length_b   1.000
_cell.length_c   1.000
_cell.angle_alpha   90.00
_cell.angle_beta   90.00
_cell.angle_gamma   90.00
#
_symmetry.space_group_name_H-M   'P 1'
#
loop_
_entity.id
_entity.type
_entity.pdbx_description
1 polymer ?
#
loop_
_entity_poly.entity_id
_entity_poly.type
_entity_poly.pdbx_seq_one_letter_code
_entity_poly.pdbx_strand_id
1 'polypeptide(L)'
;IIIVAILIPCLLLGKLHNVYMILMLITTVWLGTLGFLDDYIKVFKKDKEGLHGKFKIIGQIGLGLIVGLTLYLSPDVVIRENIEMQRAGEVVEIVHKSQSVKSTQTTIPFFKNNNFDYADLVGFMGDYAQPVGWIIFVLVTIFVVTAVSNGANLNDGMDGMAAGNSAIIGLTLGILAYVSSHIEYAGYLNIMYIPGSEELVIYISAFIGALIGFLWYNAFPAQVFMGDTGSLTIGGIIAVLAIIIHKELLI
;
A
#
# COMPACT_ATOMS: atom_id res chain seq x y z
N ILE A 1 -1.79 -3.35 20.47
CA ILE A 1 -0.53 -4.15 20.46
C ILE A 1 0.08 -4.09 19.06
N ILE A 2 -0.61 -4.52 17.96
CA ILE A 2 -0.09 -4.56 16.57
C ILE A 2 0.49 -3.21 16.15
N ILE A 3 -0.27 -2.11 16.28
CA ILE A 3 0.15 -0.77 15.89
C ILE A 3 1.46 -0.38 16.57
N VAL A 4 1.57 -0.58 17.88
CA VAL A 4 2.79 -0.25 18.64
C VAL A 4 3.97 -1.13 18.22
N ALA A 5 3.70 -2.42 17.95
CA ALA A 5 4.72 -3.36 17.47
C ALA A 5 5.25 -3.02 16.07
N ILE A 6 4.48 -2.31 15.24
CA ILE A 6 4.92 -1.78 13.95
C ILE A 6 5.67 -0.45 14.14
N LEU A 7 5.08 0.48 14.91
CA LEU A 7 5.63 1.84 15.03
C LEU A 7 7.01 1.86 15.70
N ILE A 8 7.22 1.10 16.77
CA ILE A 8 8.50 1.14 17.51
C ILE A 8 9.69 0.76 16.62
N PRO A 9 9.72 -0.39 15.91
CA PRO A 9 10.84 -0.72 15.03
C PRO A 9 11.02 0.28 13.89
N CYS A 10 9.92 0.77 13.31
CA CYS A 10 9.99 1.74 12.22
C CYS A 10 10.58 3.08 12.66
N LEU A 11 10.24 3.56 13.86
CA LEU A 11 10.80 4.79 14.42
C LEU A 11 12.27 4.65 14.82
N LEU A 12 12.70 3.44 15.22
CA LEU A 12 14.07 3.19 15.65
C LEU A 12 15.02 2.87 14.50
N LEU A 13 14.54 2.17 13.46
CA LEU A 13 15.37 1.61 12.40
C LEU A 13 15.15 2.25 11.04
N GLY A 14 13.99 2.88 10.81
CA GLY A 14 13.63 3.47 9.53
C GLY A 14 14.17 4.87 9.33
N LYS A 15 14.42 5.26 8.08
CA LYS A 15 14.77 6.64 7.71
C LYS A 15 13.50 7.50 7.68
N LEU A 16 13.27 8.26 8.75
CA LEU A 16 12.09 9.09 8.93
C LEU A 16 11.96 10.27 7.94
N HIS A 17 12.99 10.54 7.13
CA HIS A 17 12.94 11.53 6.05
C HIS A 17 12.46 10.93 4.71
N ASN A 18 12.32 9.61 4.63
CA ASN A 18 11.81 8.94 3.44
C ASN A 18 10.29 9.12 3.35
N VAL A 19 9.82 9.63 2.19
CA VAL A 19 8.39 9.92 1.95
C VAL A 19 7.53 8.68 2.09
N TYR A 20 7.99 7.52 1.61
CA TYR A 20 7.25 6.27 1.69
C TYR A 20 7.11 5.79 3.14
N MET A 21 8.19 5.90 3.94
CA MET A 21 8.14 5.58 5.38
C MET A 21 7.15 6.50 6.12
N ILE A 22 7.18 7.80 5.84
CA ILE A 22 6.25 8.77 6.43
C ILE A 22 4.81 8.42 6.09
N LEU A 23 4.51 8.12 4.81
CA LEU A 23 3.17 7.73 4.38
C LEU A 23 2.67 6.48 5.10
N MET A 24 3.53 5.46 5.27
CA MET A 24 3.16 4.23 5.97
C MET A 24 2.91 4.48 7.46
N LEU A 25 3.72 5.32 8.11
CA LEU A 25 3.50 5.70 9.51
C LEU A 25 2.20 6.51 9.70
N ILE A 26 1.95 7.49 8.80
CA ILE A 26 0.68 8.24 8.80
C ILE A 26 -0.51 7.29 8.62
N THR A 27 -0.44 6.37 7.67
CA THR A 27 -1.49 5.37 7.42
C THR A 27 -1.80 4.57 8.67
N THR A 28 -0.75 4.06 9.34
CA THR A 28 -0.88 3.25 10.56
C THR A 28 -1.56 4.02 11.68
N VAL A 29 -1.11 5.24 11.94
CA VAL A 29 -1.67 6.08 13.01
C VAL A 29 -3.08 6.55 12.67
N TRP A 30 -3.32 6.96 11.43
CA TRP A 30 -4.61 7.48 10.98
C TRP A 30 -5.72 6.45 11.07
N LEU A 31 -5.55 5.29 10.44
CA LEU A 31 -6.56 4.23 10.50
C LEU A 31 -6.62 3.55 11.86
N GLY A 32 -5.48 3.44 12.55
CA GLY A 32 -5.44 2.98 13.92
C GLY A 32 -6.27 3.85 14.86
N THR A 33 -6.21 5.17 14.70
CA THR A 33 -7.02 6.12 15.46
C THR A 33 -8.50 6.02 15.07
N LEU A 34 -8.79 5.88 13.79
CA LEU A 34 -10.17 5.74 13.29
C LEU A 34 -10.83 4.46 13.85
N GLY A 35 -10.14 3.33 13.77
CA GLY A 35 -10.62 2.07 14.34
C GLY A 35 -10.71 2.12 15.87
N PHE A 36 -9.72 2.74 16.53
CA PHE A 36 -9.77 2.93 17.99
C PHE A 36 -10.98 3.74 18.45
N LEU A 37 -11.36 4.79 17.73
CA LEU A 37 -12.55 5.57 18.03
C LEU A 37 -13.82 4.71 17.91
N ASP A 38 -13.86 3.84 16.91
CA ASP A 38 -14.99 2.91 16.75
C ASP A 38 -15.08 1.91 17.92
N ASP A 39 -13.97 1.24 18.22
CA ASP A 39 -13.90 0.28 19.33
C ASP A 39 -14.17 0.97 20.68
N TYR A 40 -13.68 2.20 20.87
CA TYR A 40 -13.94 2.98 22.09
C TYR A 40 -15.43 3.27 22.28
N ILE A 41 -16.14 3.66 21.22
CA ILE A 41 -17.58 3.91 21.27
C ILE A 41 -18.32 2.61 21.61
N LYS A 42 -17.97 1.51 20.97
CA LYS A 42 -18.60 0.20 21.21
C LYS A 42 -18.43 -0.28 22.66
N VAL A 43 -17.22 -0.16 23.20
CA VAL A 43 -16.86 -0.72 24.51
C VAL A 43 -17.25 0.23 25.65
N PHE A 44 -16.84 1.50 25.60
CA PHE A 44 -16.99 2.44 26.71
C PHE A 44 -18.34 3.14 26.72
N LYS A 45 -18.88 3.51 25.56
CA LYS A 45 -20.21 4.11 25.46
C LYS A 45 -21.32 3.09 25.35
N LYS A 46 -20.94 1.78 25.21
CA LYS A 46 -21.88 0.64 25.06
C LYS A 46 -22.84 0.81 23.89
N ASP A 47 -22.45 1.57 22.88
CA ASP A 47 -23.19 1.73 21.65
C ASP A 47 -22.75 0.65 20.66
N LYS A 48 -23.64 -0.32 20.41
CA LYS A 48 -23.34 -1.47 19.54
C LYS A 48 -23.08 -1.10 18.08
N GLU A 49 -23.59 0.05 17.63
CA GLU A 49 -23.37 0.52 16.26
C GLU A 49 -21.95 1.08 16.07
N GLY A 50 -21.33 1.56 17.15
CA GLY A 50 -19.98 2.15 17.10
C GLY A 50 -19.96 3.49 16.33
N LEU A 51 -18.87 3.73 15.60
CA LEU A 51 -18.74 4.90 14.75
C LEU A 51 -19.59 4.73 13.50
N HIS A 52 -20.50 5.68 13.24
CA HIS A 52 -21.32 5.67 12.03
C HIS A 52 -20.46 5.43 10.77
N GLY A 53 -20.88 4.52 9.90
CA GLY A 53 -20.14 4.13 8.68
C GLY A 53 -19.71 5.31 7.80
N LYS A 54 -20.51 6.39 7.76
CA LYS A 54 -20.16 7.64 7.03
C LYS A 54 -18.86 8.27 7.52
N PHE A 55 -18.61 8.28 8.83
CA PHE A 55 -17.38 8.85 9.39
C PHE A 55 -16.17 7.97 9.10
N LYS A 56 -16.35 6.63 9.09
CA LYS A 56 -15.29 5.70 8.66
C LYS A 56 -14.89 5.96 7.21
N ILE A 57 -15.87 6.06 6.31
CA ILE A 57 -15.63 6.34 4.89
C ILE A 57 -14.97 7.72 4.71
N ILE A 58 -15.41 8.75 5.40
CA ILE A 58 -14.78 10.09 5.34
C ILE A 58 -13.30 10.02 5.78
N GLY A 59 -13.02 9.29 6.86
CA GLY A 59 -11.64 9.09 7.33
C GLY A 59 -10.77 8.34 6.32
N GLN A 60 -11.32 7.32 5.66
CA GLN A 60 -10.63 6.56 4.61
C GLN A 60 -10.39 7.41 3.34
N ILE A 61 -11.39 8.19 2.91
CA ILE A 61 -11.24 9.16 1.81
C ILE A 61 -10.16 10.19 2.15
N GLY A 62 -10.16 10.71 3.37
CA GLY A 62 -9.14 11.65 3.83
C GLY A 62 -7.72 11.08 3.72
N LEU A 63 -7.53 9.83 4.16
CA LEU A 63 -6.24 9.14 4.00
C LEU A 63 -5.89 8.92 2.53
N GLY A 64 -6.83 8.44 1.71
CA GLY A 64 -6.61 8.23 0.28
C GLY A 64 -6.21 9.52 -0.45
N LEU A 65 -6.81 10.66 -0.07
CA LEU A 65 -6.41 11.99 -0.57
C LEU A 65 -4.97 12.35 -0.14
N ILE A 66 -4.64 12.16 1.13
CA ILE A 66 -3.28 12.45 1.63
C ILE A 66 -2.26 11.62 0.86
N VAL A 67 -2.49 10.31 0.71
CA VAL A 67 -1.60 9.41 -0.01
C VAL A 67 -1.50 9.81 -1.49
N GLY A 68 -2.61 9.91 -2.19
CA GLY A 68 -2.63 10.22 -3.63
C GLY A 68 -2.01 11.59 -3.95
N LEU A 69 -2.32 12.62 -3.15
CA LEU A 69 -1.73 13.95 -3.32
C LEU A 69 -0.23 13.97 -2.97
N THR A 70 0.21 13.23 -1.96
CA THR A 70 1.65 13.14 -1.64
C THR A 70 2.41 12.47 -2.77
N LEU A 71 1.90 11.38 -3.34
CA LEU A 71 2.52 10.70 -4.48
C LEU A 71 2.57 11.61 -5.72
N TYR A 72 1.56 12.46 -5.93
CA TYR A 72 1.54 13.43 -7.01
C TYR A 72 2.50 14.60 -6.77
N LEU A 73 2.49 15.21 -5.59
CA LEU A 73 3.19 16.48 -5.33
C LEU A 73 4.66 16.28 -4.95
N SER A 74 5.01 15.19 -4.24
CA SER A 74 6.37 15.00 -3.76
C SER A 74 7.36 14.79 -4.91
N PRO A 75 8.46 15.55 -4.97
CA PRO A 75 9.50 15.39 -5.98
C PRO A 75 10.30 14.10 -5.79
N ASP A 76 10.30 13.52 -4.61
CA ASP A 76 11.04 12.30 -4.28
C ASP A 76 10.33 11.02 -4.75
N VAL A 77 9.03 11.15 -5.09
CA VAL A 77 8.24 10.03 -5.62
C VAL A 77 8.42 9.97 -7.13
N VAL A 78 9.28 9.07 -7.56
CA VAL A 78 9.64 8.88 -8.96
C VAL A 78 9.85 7.39 -9.25
N ILE A 79 9.64 7.00 -10.49
CA ILE A 79 9.94 5.67 -11.00
C ILE A 79 10.99 5.76 -12.11
N ARG A 80 11.64 4.63 -12.38
CA ARG A 80 12.42 4.46 -13.61
C ARG A 80 11.78 3.36 -14.44
N GLU A 81 11.41 3.74 -15.65
CA GLU A 81 10.80 2.83 -16.60
C GLU A 81 11.85 1.90 -17.21
N ASN A 82 11.44 0.69 -17.56
CA ASN A 82 12.25 -0.24 -18.30
C ASN A 82 12.23 0.11 -19.80
N ILE A 83 13.39 0.01 -20.44
CA ILE A 83 13.51 0.10 -21.91
C ILE A 83 14.03 -1.23 -22.41
N GLU A 84 13.34 -1.81 -23.37
CA GLU A 84 13.83 -2.97 -24.12
C GLU A 84 14.87 -2.51 -25.15
N MET A 85 16.13 -2.91 -25.00
CA MET A 85 17.11 -2.76 -26.06
C MET A 85 16.95 -3.90 -27.04
N GLN A 86 16.45 -3.58 -28.26
CA GLN A 86 16.33 -4.52 -29.36
C GLN A 86 17.59 -4.48 -30.23
N ARG A 87 18.20 -5.63 -30.41
CA ARG A 87 19.28 -5.81 -31.40
C ARG A 87 18.80 -6.82 -32.43
N ALA A 88 18.76 -6.39 -33.71
CA ALA A 88 18.30 -7.22 -34.83
C ALA A 88 16.86 -7.80 -34.68
N GLY A 89 15.96 -7.11 -33.94
CA GLY A 89 14.58 -7.53 -33.78
C GLY A 89 14.32 -8.46 -32.55
N GLU A 90 15.37 -8.85 -31.83
CA GLU A 90 15.24 -9.61 -30.57
C GLU A 90 15.54 -8.71 -29.38
N VAL A 91 14.81 -8.90 -28.29
CA VAL A 91 15.07 -8.24 -27.01
C VAL A 91 16.34 -8.83 -26.42
N VAL A 92 17.40 -8.02 -26.34
CA VAL A 92 18.71 -8.46 -25.86
C VAL A 92 18.90 -8.14 -24.39
N GLU A 93 18.37 -7.00 -23.94
CA GLU A 93 18.56 -6.53 -22.58
C GLU A 93 17.44 -5.56 -22.18
N ILE A 94 16.98 -5.63 -20.93
CA ILE A 94 16.07 -4.66 -20.33
C ILE A 94 16.90 -3.69 -19.52
N VAL A 95 16.89 -2.42 -19.90
CA VAL A 95 17.66 -1.36 -19.24
C VAL A 95 16.72 -0.31 -18.68
N HIS A 96 16.97 0.12 -17.44
CA HIS A 96 16.21 1.23 -16.86
C HIS A 96 16.62 2.55 -17.48
N LYS A 97 15.64 3.41 -17.77
CA LYS A 97 15.92 4.81 -18.14
C LYS A 97 16.78 5.46 -17.07
N SER A 98 17.80 6.21 -17.48
CA SER A 98 18.63 6.98 -16.54
C SER A 98 17.87 8.14 -15.89
N GLN A 99 16.79 8.60 -16.51
CA GLN A 99 15.93 9.65 -15.99
C GLN A 99 14.81 9.08 -15.15
N SER A 100 14.67 9.61 -13.92
CA SER A 100 13.53 9.36 -13.05
C SER A 100 12.36 10.22 -13.51
N VAL A 101 11.19 9.62 -13.68
CA VAL A 101 9.96 10.30 -14.10
C VAL A 101 8.84 10.08 -13.11
N LYS A 102 7.95 11.06 -13.02
CA LYS A 102 6.67 10.86 -12.36
C LYS A 102 5.73 10.16 -13.34
N SER A 103 5.13 9.08 -12.89
CA SER A 103 4.25 8.28 -13.74
C SER A 103 3.00 7.86 -12.98
N THR A 104 1.91 7.78 -13.74
CA THR A 104 0.64 7.19 -13.31
C THR A 104 0.54 5.72 -13.71
N GLN A 105 1.66 5.09 -14.05
CA GLN A 105 1.68 3.69 -14.47
C GLN A 105 1.50 2.76 -13.27
N THR A 106 0.72 1.71 -13.47
CA THR A 106 0.58 0.58 -12.55
C THR A 106 0.88 -0.73 -13.26
N THR A 107 1.20 -1.75 -12.49
CA THR A 107 1.45 -3.07 -13.05
C THR A 107 0.15 -3.86 -13.16
N ILE A 108 -0.16 -4.33 -14.38
CA ILE A 108 -1.25 -5.27 -14.63
C ILE A 108 -0.66 -6.60 -15.05
N PRO A 109 -0.96 -7.71 -14.33
CA PRO A 109 -0.53 -9.02 -14.76
C PRO A 109 -1.25 -9.41 -16.07
N PHE A 110 -0.57 -10.23 -16.89
CA PHE A 110 -1.07 -10.81 -18.16
C PHE A 110 -1.18 -9.85 -19.35
N PHE A 111 -0.82 -8.58 -19.21
CA PHE A 111 -0.73 -7.66 -20.35
C PHE A 111 0.69 -7.59 -20.90
N LYS A 112 0.81 -7.27 -22.19
CA LYS A 112 2.10 -7.04 -22.82
C LYS A 112 2.78 -5.85 -22.13
N ASN A 113 4.06 -6.03 -21.74
CA ASN A 113 4.87 -5.09 -20.97
C ASN A 113 4.44 -4.91 -19.48
N ASN A 114 3.41 -5.61 -19.00
CA ASN A 114 2.94 -5.58 -17.62
C ASN A 114 2.61 -4.19 -17.04
N ASN A 115 2.53 -3.15 -17.88
CA ASN A 115 2.30 -1.78 -17.46
C ASN A 115 1.00 -1.24 -18.07
N PHE A 116 0.27 -0.49 -17.25
CA PHE A 116 -0.92 0.25 -17.63
C PHE A 116 -0.79 1.68 -17.11
N ASP A 117 -1.00 2.68 -17.96
CA ASP A 117 -0.99 4.08 -17.57
C ASP A 117 -2.42 4.61 -17.43
N TYR A 118 -2.74 5.19 -16.29
CA TYR A 118 -4.06 5.81 -16.13
C TYR A 118 -4.29 6.99 -17.08
N ALA A 119 -3.23 7.62 -17.59
CA ALA A 119 -3.32 8.66 -18.60
C ALA A 119 -3.82 8.11 -19.95
N ASP A 120 -3.57 6.83 -20.26
CA ASP A 120 -4.02 6.20 -21.51
C ASP A 120 -5.55 6.10 -21.59
N LEU A 121 -6.26 6.01 -20.46
CA LEU A 121 -7.72 6.02 -20.41
C LEU A 121 -8.32 7.29 -21.00
N VAL A 122 -7.58 8.38 -20.94
CA VAL A 122 -8.00 9.71 -21.38
C VAL A 122 -7.10 10.26 -22.49
N GLY A 123 -6.39 9.38 -23.19
CA GLY A 123 -5.46 9.74 -24.27
C GLY A 123 -6.10 10.60 -25.39
N PHE A 124 -7.42 10.50 -25.55
CA PHE A 124 -8.19 11.36 -26.49
C PHE A 124 -8.18 12.86 -26.12
N MET A 125 -7.78 13.21 -24.88
CA MET A 125 -7.72 14.60 -24.40
C MET A 125 -6.38 15.30 -24.75
N GLY A 126 -5.44 14.62 -25.43
CA GLY A 126 -4.16 15.20 -25.85
C GLY A 126 -3.33 15.72 -24.67
N ASP A 127 -2.98 17.02 -24.67
CA ASP A 127 -2.12 17.62 -23.64
C ASP A 127 -2.69 17.57 -22.22
N TYR A 128 -3.99 17.37 -22.06
CA TYR A 128 -4.66 17.24 -20.75
C TYR A 128 -4.66 15.80 -20.22
N ALA A 129 -4.21 14.81 -20.99
CA ALA A 129 -4.25 13.40 -20.60
C ALA A 129 -3.46 13.14 -19.30
N GLN A 130 -2.27 13.70 -19.16
CA GLN A 130 -1.44 13.52 -17.94
C GLN A 130 -2.06 14.14 -16.68
N PRO A 131 -2.49 15.41 -16.65
CA PRO A 131 -3.19 15.98 -15.50
C PRO A 131 -4.45 15.20 -15.11
N VAL A 132 -5.25 14.78 -16.09
CA VAL A 132 -6.48 14.00 -15.83
C VAL A 132 -6.12 12.58 -15.36
N GLY A 133 -5.07 11.97 -15.90
CA GLY A 133 -4.53 10.69 -15.42
C GLY A 133 -4.19 10.72 -13.94
N TRP A 134 -3.58 11.80 -13.45
CA TRP A 134 -3.32 11.98 -12.02
C TRP A 134 -4.59 12.11 -11.18
N ILE A 135 -5.63 12.77 -11.68
CA ILE A 135 -6.92 12.83 -10.98
C ILE A 135 -7.52 11.43 -10.88
N ILE A 136 -7.47 10.65 -11.96
CA ILE A 136 -7.94 9.25 -11.96
C ILE A 136 -7.14 8.42 -10.96
N PHE A 137 -5.80 8.54 -10.95
CA PHE A 137 -4.94 7.85 -10.00
C PHE A 137 -5.32 8.17 -8.54
N VAL A 138 -5.55 9.43 -8.20
CA VAL A 138 -6.01 9.83 -6.85
C VAL A 138 -7.36 9.22 -6.52
N LEU A 139 -8.31 9.20 -7.45
CA LEU A 139 -9.62 8.56 -7.25
C LEU A 139 -9.50 7.05 -7.03
N VAL A 140 -8.65 6.38 -7.81
CA VAL A 140 -8.33 4.95 -7.62
C VAL A 140 -7.68 4.71 -6.27
N THR A 141 -6.73 5.56 -5.86
CA THR A 141 -6.09 5.51 -4.54
C THR A 141 -7.13 5.56 -3.42
N ILE A 142 -8.08 6.51 -3.48
CA ILE A 142 -9.17 6.62 -2.50
C ILE A 142 -10.02 5.35 -2.49
N PHE A 143 -10.38 4.86 -3.67
CA PHE A 143 -11.19 3.65 -3.82
C PHE A 143 -10.48 2.44 -3.22
N VAL A 144 -9.21 2.22 -3.55
CA VAL A 144 -8.40 1.07 -3.06
C VAL A 144 -8.23 1.14 -1.55
N VAL A 145 -7.87 2.30 -0.98
CA VAL A 145 -7.74 2.47 0.48
C VAL A 145 -9.07 2.15 1.18
N THR A 146 -10.18 2.65 0.63
CA THR A 146 -11.51 2.41 1.22
C THR A 146 -11.92 0.94 1.08
N ALA A 147 -11.77 0.35 -0.10
CA ALA A 147 -12.17 -1.02 -0.37
C ALA A 147 -11.37 -2.03 0.46
N VAL A 148 -10.04 -1.91 0.45
CA VAL A 148 -9.17 -2.89 1.11
C VAL A 148 -9.23 -2.77 2.63
N SER A 149 -9.31 -1.55 3.20
CA SER A 149 -9.45 -1.39 4.64
C SER A 149 -10.79 -1.94 5.16
N ASN A 150 -11.89 -1.74 4.44
CA ASN A 150 -13.16 -2.35 4.80
C ASN A 150 -13.19 -3.85 4.52
N GLY A 151 -12.54 -4.31 3.44
CA GLY A 151 -12.40 -5.73 3.12
C GLY A 151 -11.64 -6.49 4.21
N ALA A 152 -10.54 -5.93 4.71
CA ALA A 152 -9.79 -6.49 5.83
C ALA A 152 -10.63 -6.55 7.12
N ASN A 153 -11.43 -5.52 7.38
CA ASN A 153 -12.34 -5.51 8.53
C ASN A 153 -13.44 -6.59 8.41
N LEU A 154 -13.97 -6.81 7.21
CA LEU A 154 -14.92 -7.90 6.97
C LEU A 154 -14.26 -9.28 7.08
N ASN A 155 -12.98 -9.39 6.76
CA ASN A 155 -12.20 -10.63 6.86
C ASN A 155 -11.86 -11.01 8.31
N ASP A 156 -12.03 -10.10 9.27
CA ASP A 156 -11.79 -10.32 10.72
C ASP A 156 -13.00 -11.01 11.41
N GLY A 157 -13.60 -11.97 10.71
CA GLY A 157 -14.77 -12.71 11.20
C GLY A 157 -14.44 -14.08 11.82
N MET A 158 -13.23 -14.58 11.67
CA MET A 158 -12.79 -15.88 12.18
C MET A 158 -11.40 -15.78 12.80
N ASP A 159 -11.17 -16.62 13.83
CA ASP A 159 -9.90 -16.69 14.56
C ASP A 159 -8.71 -16.90 13.62
N GLY A 160 -7.73 -15.99 13.67
CA GLY A 160 -6.50 -16.04 12.89
C GLY A 160 -6.61 -15.68 11.41
N MET A 161 -7.82 -15.52 10.86
CA MET A 161 -8.01 -15.34 9.43
C MET A 161 -7.46 -14.00 8.92
N ALA A 162 -7.85 -12.90 9.56
CA ALA A 162 -7.38 -11.56 9.14
C ALA A 162 -5.86 -11.42 9.29
N ALA A 163 -5.31 -11.84 10.44
CA ALA A 163 -3.88 -11.75 10.70
C ALA A 163 -3.07 -12.68 9.77
N GLY A 164 -3.53 -13.92 9.57
CA GLY A 164 -2.86 -14.91 8.72
C GLY A 164 -2.84 -14.50 7.25
N ASN A 165 -3.99 -14.14 6.68
CA ASN A 165 -4.08 -13.69 5.29
C ASN A 165 -3.23 -12.42 5.06
N SER A 166 -3.32 -11.46 5.98
CA SER A 166 -2.57 -10.21 5.88
C SER A 166 -1.06 -10.42 6.00
N ALA A 167 -0.60 -11.40 6.78
CA ALA A 167 0.81 -11.75 6.85
C ALA A 167 1.32 -12.31 5.51
N ILE A 168 0.54 -13.15 4.83
CA ILE A 168 0.88 -13.71 3.52
C ILE A 168 0.90 -12.61 2.46
N ILE A 169 -0.13 -11.75 2.44
CA ILE A 169 -0.20 -10.61 1.52
C ILE A 169 0.98 -9.67 1.77
N GLY A 170 1.24 -9.32 3.04
CA GLY A 170 2.36 -8.49 3.44
C GLY A 170 3.71 -9.06 3.00
N LEU A 171 3.92 -10.38 3.14
CA LEU A 171 5.12 -11.05 2.67
C LEU A 171 5.29 -10.92 1.14
N THR A 172 4.22 -11.15 0.39
CA THR A 172 4.23 -11.04 -1.07
C THR A 172 4.56 -9.62 -1.53
N LEU A 173 3.87 -8.61 -0.96
CA LEU A 173 4.14 -7.20 -1.26
C LEU A 173 5.54 -6.79 -0.79
N GLY A 174 6.04 -7.38 0.30
CA GLY A 174 7.39 -7.18 0.80
C GLY A 174 8.47 -7.64 -0.17
N ILE A 175 8.29 -8.82 -0.75
CA ILE A 175 9.18 -9.34 -1.79
C ILE A 175 9.14 -8.41 -3.02
N LEU A 176 7.95 -7.99 -3.45
CA LEU A 176 7.81 -7.07 -4.58
C LEU A 176 8.45 -5.71 -4.30
N ALA A 177 8.29 -5.15 -3.09
CA ALA A 177 8.92 -3.91 -2.68
C ALA A 177 10.46 -4.04 -2.68
N TYR A 178 10.98 -5.15 -2.14
CA TYR A 178 12.42 -5.44 -2.14
C TYR A 178 12.98 -5.52 -3.56
N VAL A 179 12.31 -6.25 -4.43
CA VAL A 179 12.74 -6.39 -5.84
C VAL A 179 12.64 -5.05 -6.57
N SER A 180 11.58 -4.28 -6.37
CA SER A 180 11.41 -2.95 -6.99
C SER A 180 12.41 -1.91 -6.46
N SER A 181 13.05 -2.16 -5.30
CA SER A 181 14.08 -1.28 -4.74
C SER A 181 15.49 -1.52 -5.31
N HIS A 182 15.70 -2.62 -6.05
CA HIS A 182 17.00 -3.01 -6.60
C HIS A 182 16.96 -2.99 -8.12
N ILE A 183 17.80 -2.16 -8.71
CA ILE A 183 17.82 -1.94 -10.17
C ILE A 183 18.07 -3.23 -10.97
N GLU A 184 18.94 -4.11 -10.50
CA GLU A 184 19.28 -5.37 -11.18
C GLU A 184 18.10 -6.35 -11.15
N TYR A 185 17.45 -6.51 -9.99
CA TYR A 185 16.30 -7.41 -9.85
C TYR A 185 15.07 -6.88 -10.57
N ALA A 186 14.84 -5.57 -10.50
CA ALA A 186 13.75 -4.93 -11.22
C ALA A 186 13.90 -5.09 -12.74
N GLY A 187 15.14 -4.93 -13.27
CA GLY A 187 15.44 -5.18 -14.67
C GLY A 187 15.25 -6.64 -15.07
N TYR A 188 15.77 -7.58 -14.27
CA TYR A 188 15.66 -9.02 -14.57
C TYR A 188 14.19 -9.50 -14.61
N LEU A 189 13.35 -9.00 -13.69
CA LEU A 189 11.93 -9.38 -13.61
C LEU A 189 11.01 -8.49 -14.45
N ASN A 190 11.56 -7.53 -15.17
CA ASN A 190 10.81 -6.54 -15.97
C ASN A 190 9.71 -5.83 -15.18
N ILE A 191 10.07 -5.34 -13.99
CA ILE A 191 9.19 -4.52 -13.15
C ILE A 191 9.77 -3.12 -12.96
N MET A 192 8.92 -2.17 -12.55
CA MET A 192 9.34 -0.80 -12.31
C MET A 192 10.36 -0.72 -11.19
N TYR A 193 11.45 0.01 -11.40
CA TYR A 193 12.39 0.36 -10.33
C TYR A 193 11.89 1.63 -9.62
N ILE A 194 11.76 1.55 -8.30
CA ILE A 194 11.24 2.62 -7.45
C ILE A 194 12.34 3.04 -6.46
N PRO A 195 13.08 4.13 -6.76
CA PRO A 195 14.10 4.64 -5.86
C PRO A 195 13.51 4.98 -4.49
N GLY A 196 14.22 4.66 -3.41
CA GLY A 196 13.79 4.95 -2.04
C GLY A 196 12.78 3.97 -1.45
N SER A 197 12.33 2.96 -2.21
CA SER A 197 11.39 1.95 -1.69
C SER A 197 12.06 0.90 -0.79
N GLU A 198 13.39 0.91 -0.64
CA GLU A 198 14.13 0.03 0.27
C GLU A 198 13.67 0.17 1.72
N GLU A 199 13.27 1.36 2.16
CA GLU A 199 12.78 1.61 3.52
C GLU A 199 11.45 0.90 3.81
N LEU A 200 10.66 0.61 2.77
CA LEU A 200 9.43 -0.17 2.91
C LEU A 200 9.70 -1.59 3.40
N VAL A 201 10.88 -2.16 3.10
CA VAL A 201 11.25 -3.50 3.55
C VAL A 201 11.37 -3.54 5.08
N ILE A 202 11.90 -2.47 5.71
CA ILE A 202 11.95 -2.35 7.17
C ILE A 202 10.54 -2.31 7.74
N TYR A 203 9.69 -1.47 7.16
CA TYR A 203 8.29 -1.34 7.59
C TYR A 203 7.53 -2.67 7.46
N ILE A 204 7.65 -3.34 6.32
CA ILE A 204 6.95 -4.60 6.05
C ILE A 204 7.46 -5.71 6.98
N SER A 205 8.75 -5.75 7.27
CA SER A 205 9.32 -6.72 8.21
C SER A 205 8.73 -6.54 9.61
N ALA A 206 8.57 -5.28 10.07
CA ALA A 206 7.92 -4.96 11.33
C ALA A 206 6.43 -5.35 11.30
N PHE A 207 5.74 -5.07 10.18
CA PHE A 207 4.33 -5.43 9.97
C PHE A 207 4.12 -6.95 10.04
N ILE A 208 4.89 -7.73 9.30
CA ILE A 208 4.80 -9.19 9.29
C ILE A 208 5.13 -9.75 10.68
N GLY A 209 6.20 -9.26 11.31
CA GLY A 209 6.57 -9.69 12.66
C GLY A 209 5.48 -9.42 13.69
N ALA A 210 4.83 -8.24 13.62
CA ALA A 210 3.71 -7.90 14.49
C ALA A 210 2.50 -8.83 14.26
N LEU A 211 2.19 -9.17 12.99
CA LEU A 211 1.10 -10.08 12.65
C LEU A 211 1.37 -11.51 13.09
N ILE A 212 2.58 -12.03 12.89
CA ILE A 212 2.96 -13.38 13.34
C ILE A 212 2.90 -13.46 14.87
N GLY A 213 3.43 -12.45 15.57
CA GLY A 213 3.34 -12.39 17.03
C GLY A 213 1.90 -12.30 17.54
N PHE A 214 1.03 -11.56 16.85
CA PHE A 214 -0.38 -11.48 17.17
C PHE A 214 -1.09 -12.80 16.88
N LEU A 215 -0.80 -13.43 15.75
CA LEU A 215 -1.41 -14.69 15.31
C LEU A 215 -1.19 -15.82 16.32
N TRP A 216 -0.08 -15.81 17.06
CA TRP A 216 0.18 -16.78 18.11
C TRP A 216 -0.94 -16.82 19.17
N TYR A 217 -1.55 -15.68 19.48
CA TYR A 217 -2.65 -15.57 20.45
C TYR A 217 -4.02 -15.49 19.80
N ASN A 218 -4.08 -15.20 18.48
CA ASN A 218 -5.32 -15.07 17.73
C ASN A 218 -5.69 -16.33 16.93
N ALA A 219 -4.79 -17.32 16.84
CA ALA A 219 -5.11 -18.62 16.23
C ALA A 219 -6.15 -19.38 17.05
N PHE A 220 -6.95 -20.19 16.39
CA PHE A 220 -8.03 -20.94 17.04
C PHE A 220 -7.52 -21.91 18.12
N PRO A 221 -8.13 -21.94 19.34
CA PRO A 221 -9.12 -20.99 19.85
C PRO A 221 -8.49 -19.65 20.25
N ALA A 222 -9.00 -18.54 19.72
CA ALA A 222 -8.40 -17.22 19.93
C ALA A 222 -8.50 -16.76 21.40
N GLN A 223 -7.39 -16.29 21.93
CA GLN A 223 -7.27 -15.69 23.25
C GLN A 223 -7.41 -14.16 23.21
N VAL A 224 -7.09 -13.57 22.06
CA VAL A 224 -7.12 -12.12 21.81
C VAL A 224 -7.77 -11.84 20.47
N PHE A 225 -8.66 -10.87 20.41
CA PHE A 225 -9.31 -10.42 19.19
C PHE A 225 -8.75 -9.09 18.72
N MET A 226 -8.81 -8.85 17.39
CA MET A 226 -8.16 -7.70 16.77
C MET A 226 -8.96 -6.40 16.92
N GLY A 227 -10.27 -6.43 16.76
CA GLY A 227 -11.16 -5.27 16.68
C GLY A 227 -10.93 -4.40 15.45
N ASP A 228 -11.79 -3.38 15.29
CA ASP A 228 -11.71 -2.44 14.18
C ASP A 228 -10.41 -1.64 14.17
N THR A 229 -9.81 -1.41 15.36
CA THR A 229 -8.50 -0.77 15.52
C THR A 229 -7.42 -1.51 14.73
N GLY A 230 -7.41 -2.83 14.77
CA GLY A 230 -6.41 -3.64 14.07
C GLY A 230 -6.77 -3.88 12.61
N SER A 231 -7.97 -4.34 12.34
CA SER A 231 -8.39 -4.80 11.02
C SER A 231 -8.43 -3.68 9.97
N LEU A 232 -8.97 -2.49 10.32
CA LEU A 232 -8.93 -1.32 9.43
C LEU A 232 -7.50 -0.86 9.15
N THR A 233 -6.64 -0.88 10.20
CA THR A 233 -5.24 -0.48 10.06
C THR A 233 -4.49 -1.42 9.12
N ILE A 234 -4.62 -2.72 9.31
CA ILE A 234 -3.97 -3.74 8.48
C ILE A 234 -4.38 -3.60 7.01
N GLY A 235 -5.68 -3.46 6.76
CA GLY A 235 -6.18 -3.27 5.40
C GLY A 235 -5.65 -1.99 4.74
N GLY A 236 -5.60 -0.89 5.48
CA GLY A 236 -5.02 0.35 4.97
C GLY A 236 -3.52 0.28 4.73
N ILE A 237 -2.77 -0.41 5.58
CA ILE A 237 -1.34 -0.68 5.38
C ILE A 237 -1.12 -1.44 4.07
N ILE A 238 -1.88 -2.51 3.84
CA ILE A 238 -1.81 -3.31 2.60
C ILE A 238 -2.15 -2.44 1.39
N ALA A 239 -3.24 -1.66 1.46
CA ALA A 239 -3.67 -0.78 0.39
C ALA A 239 -2.59 0.24 0.00
N VAL A 240 -2.11 1.01 0.97
CA VAL A 240 -1.13 2.08 0.74
C VAL A 240 0.21 1.51 0.29
N LEU A 241 0.63 0.38 0.85
CA LEU A 241 1.83 -0.32 0.40
C LEU A 241 1.75 -0.72 -1.08
N ALA A 242 0.64 -1.34 -1.49
CA ALA A 242 0.44 -1.74 -2.88
C ALA A 242 0.41 -0.54 -3.84
N ILE A 243 -0.21 0.58 -3.42
CA ILE A 243 -0.23 1.83 -4.18
C ILE A 243 1.18 2.40 -4.34
N ILE A 244 1.98 2.45 -3.27
CA ILE A 244 3.36 2.98 -3.31
C ILE A 244 4.23 2.17 -4.28
N ILE A 245 4.09 0.86 -4.31
CA ILE A 245 4.86 0.00 -5.21
C ILE A 245 4.20 -0.19 -6.59
N HIS A 246 3.15 0.57 -6.90
CA HIS A 246 2.39 0.50 -8.16
C HIS A 246 1.87 -0.90 -8.47
N LYS A 247 1.30 -1.58 -7.45
CA LYS A 247 0.74 -2.94 -7.53
C LYS A 247 -0.71 -2.98 -6.98
N GLU A 248 -1.40 -1.87 -6.97
CA GLU A 248 -2.75 -1.74 -6.40
C GLU A 248 -3.80 -2.62 -7.09
N LEU A 249 -3.53 -3.07 -8.31
CA LEU A 249 -4.42 -3.97 -9.04
C LEU A 249 -4.18 -5.47 -8.74
N LEU A 250 -3.21 -5.79 -7.85
CA LEU A 250 -2.94 -7.16 -7.40
C LEU A 250 -3.65 -7.52 -6.08
N ILE A 251 -4.28 -6.56 -5.41
CA ILE A 251 -4.90 -6.73 -4.07
C ILE A 251 -6.41 -6.70 -4.09
#